data_046368fe1242914550314bd04b39cdab
#
_entry.id   046368fe1242914550314bd04b39cdab
#
_cell.length_a   1.000
_cell.length_b   1.000
_cell.length_c   1.000
_cell.angle_alpha   90.00
_cell.angle_beta   90.00
_cell.angle_gamma   90.00
#
_symmetry.space_group_name_H-M   'P 1'
#
loop_
_entity.id
_entity.type
_entity.pdbx_description
1 polymer ?
#
loop_
_entity_poly.entity_id
_entity_poly.type
_entity_poly.pdbx_seq_one_letter_code
_entity_poly.pdbx_strand_id
1 'polypeptide(L)'
;MPAGTVSPQDASDFVSFADALPDILLEIRYFSTYNFIGERIDGYTAPRALMTREAAQALSRVSQAAIARGYRLKVFDAYRPQTAVDHFVRWAKDLSDVRMKPYFYPQVDKANLFKEGYIAAKSGHSRGSTVDLTLFDMAHGREVDMGGPFDYFGDLSHPDYTQGLSPEQLANRRLLRELMLSENFRPLSSEWWHFTLNQEPYPDTYFTFPV
;
A
#
# COMPACT_ATOMS: atom_id res chain seq x y z
N MET A 1 -1.55 6.26 -34.08
CA MET A 1 -0.17 6.24 -33.53
C MET A 1 -0.01 4.94 -32.79
N PRO A 2 0.95 4.08 -33.11
CA PRO A 2 1.17 2.91 -32.27
C PRO A 2 1.56 3.37 -30.85
N ALA A 3 0.90 2.83 -29.85
CA ALA A 3 1.28 3.04 -28.45
C ALA A 3 2.74 2.60 -28.30
N GLY A 4 3.62 3.55 -27.95
CA GLY A 4 5.01 3.26 -27.70
C GLY A 4 5.09 2.22 -26.57
N THR A 5 5.84 1.15 -26.77
CA THR A 5 6.14 0.17 -25.73
C THR A 5 6.91 0.86 -24.63
N VAL A 6 6.26 1.11 -23.48
CA VAL A 6 6.91 1.68 -22.30
C VAL A 6 7.91 0.65 -21.77
N SER A 7 9.16 1.08 -21.58
CA SER A 7 10.17 0.23 -20.98
C SER A 7 9.83 -0.02 -19.50
N PRO A 8 9.95 -1.26 -18.96
CA PRO A 8 9.80 -1.53 -17.54
C PRO A 8 10.77 -0.76 -16.61
N GLN A 9 11.70 0.00 -17.17
CA GLN A 9 12.66 0.84 -16.47
C GLN A 9 12.38 2.35 -16.64
N ASP A 10 11.34 2.74 -17.40
CA ASP A 10 10.99 4.13 -17.63
C ASP A 10 10.11 4.69 -16.52
N ALA A 11 10.63 5.67 -15.80
CA ALA A 11 9.95 6.36 -14.70
C ALA A 11 9.36 7.73 -15.13
N SER A 12 9.38 8.10 -16.41
CA SER A 12 9.06 9.46 -16.89
C SER A 12 7.63 9.93 -16.54
N ASP A 13 6.69 9.00 -16.41
CA ASP A 13 5.30 9.28 -16.06
C ASP A 13 5.00 9.13 -14.56
N PHE A 14 6.03 8.87 -13.76
CA PHE A 14 5.89 8.81 -12.30
C PHE A 14 6.20 10.17 -11.67
N VAL A 15 5.51 10.47 -10.60
CA VAL A 15 5.74 11.66 -9.79
C VAL A 15 6.07 11.29 -8.36
N SER A 16 6.92 12.12 -7.74
CA SER A 16 7.24 12.00 -6.32
C SER A 16 6.12 12.61 -5.48
N PHE A 17 5.77 11.97 -4.36
CA PHE A 17 4.83 12.53 -3.40
C PHE A 17 5.35 13.82 -2.78
N ALA A 18 6.66 13.95 -2.56
CA ALA A 18 7.24 15.18 -2.04
C ALA A 18 6.96 16.40 -2.90
N ASP A 19 6.89 16.21 -4.23
CA ASP A 19 6.64 17.29 -5.17
C ASP A 19 5.15 17.48 -5.47
N ALA A 20 4.41 16.36 -5.63
CA ALA A 20 3.02 16.40 -6.11
C ALA A 20 1.97 16.36 -4.98
N LEU A 21 2.31 15.85 -3.81
CA LEU A 21 1.39 15.53 -2.70
C LEU A 21 1.99 15.91 -1.34
N PRO A 22 2.44 17.18 -1.12
CA PRO A 22 3.21 17.57 0.08
C PRO A 22 2.40 17.46 1.38
N ASP A 23 1.07 17.40 1.30
CA ASP A 23 0.20 17.26 2.47
C ASP A 23 0.08 15.81 2.98
N ILE A 24 0.56 14.82 2.22
CA ILE A 24 0.51 13.42 2.59
C ILE A 24 1.70 13.07 3.49
N LEU A 25 1.42 12.39 4.60
CA LEU A 25 2.45 11.87 5.48
C LEU A 25 3.01 10.57 4.91
N LEU A 26 4.33 10.36 5.03
CA LEU A 26 4.99 9.14 4.56
C LEU A 26 5.58 8.36 5.75
N GLU A 27 5.27 7.08 5.81
CA GLU A 27 5.94 6.10 6.67
C GLU A 27 6.25 4.86 5.82
N ILE A 28 7.23 4.99 4.92
CA ILE A 28 7.54 3.94 3.94
C ILE A 28 8.11 2.72 4.64
N ARG A 29 7.26 1.73 4.88
CA ARG A 29 7.55 0.54 5.68
C ARG A 29 8.65 -0.32 5.07
N TYR A 30 8.71 -0.42 3.78
CA TYR A 30 9.68 -1.26 3.07
C TYR A 30 11.08 -0.63 2.94
N PHE A 31 11.21 0.67 3.19
CA PHE A 31 12.51 1.31 3.41
C PHE A 31 13.04 1.06 4.83
N SER A 32 12.17 0.86 5.80
CA SER A 32 12.52 0.56 7.20
C SER A 32 12.65 -0.95 7.44
N THR A 33 13.03 -1.32 8.66
CA THR A 33 13.04 -2.71 9.13
C THR A 33 11.71 -3.13 9.77
N TYR A 34 10.77 -2.19 9.95
CA TYR A 34 9.46 -2.48 10.54
C TYR A 34 8.45 -2.90 9.47
N ASN A 35 8.65 -4.10 8.94
CA ASN A 35 7.81 -4.76 7.96
C ASN A 35 7.80 -6.28 8.25
N PHE A 36 7.03 -7.07 7.52
CA PHE A 36 6.85 -8.50 7.78
C PHE A 36 8.10 -9.36 7.53
N ILE A 37 9.15 -8.81 6.90
CA ILE A 37 10.44 -9.49 6.71
C ILE A 37 11.40 -9.15 7.85
N GLY A 38 11.39 -7.88 8.34
CA GLY A 38 12.28 -7.41 9.41
C GLY A 38 13.60 -6.84 8.91
N GLU A 39 13.66 -6.49 7.61
CA GLU A 39 14.79 -5.80 7.01
C GLU A 39 14.33 -4.86 5.89
N ARG A 40 15.22 -3.96 5.42
CA ARG A 40 14.91 -3.09 4.29
C ARG A 40 14.75 -3.92 3.02
N ILE A 41 13.69 -3.64 2.26
CA ILE A 41 13.34 -4.39 1.07
C ILE A 41 14.15 -3.90 -0.13
N ASP A 42 14.56 -4.83 -0.99
CA ASP A 42 15.28 -4.53 -2.23
C ASP A 42 14.49 -3.54 -3.10
N GLY A 43 15.22 -2.60 -3.70
CA GLY A 43 14.62 -1.57 -4.56
C GLY A 43 14.12 -0.32 -3.82
N TYR A 44 14.06 -0.32 -2.49
CA TYR A 44 13.78 0.88 -1.69
C TYR A 44 15.11 1.54 -1.30
N THR A 45 15.51 2.60 -2.02
CA THR A 45 16.76 3.32 -1.80
C THR A 45 16.60 4.57 -0.94
N ALA A 46 15.36 5.09 -0.81
CA ALA A 46 15.00 6.24 0.00
C ALA A 46 13.59 6.08 0.61
N PRO A 47 13.25 6.79 1.70
CA PRO A 47 11.92 6.77 2.32
C PRO A 47 10.95 7.69 1.58
N ARG A 48 10.74 7.42 0.30
CA ARG A 48 9.88 8.21 -0.58
C ARG A 48 8.82 7.34 -1.26
N ALA A 49 7.75 7.98 -1.71
CA ALA A 49 6.69 7.34 -2.48
C ALA A 49 6.63 7.92 -3.89
N LEU A 50 6.41 7.06 -4.86
CA LEU A 50 6.22 7.38 -6.27
C LEU A 50 4.91 6.76 -6.74
N MET A 51 4.22 7.39 -7.70
CA MET A 51 3.11 6.79 -8.43
C MET A 51 2.93 7.42 -9.80
N THR A 52 2.11 6.82 -10.65
CA THR A 52 1.75 7.40 -11.95
C THR A 52 1.10 8.77 -11.75
N ARG A 53 1.28 9.65 -12.71
CA ARG A 53 0.75 11.02 -12.67
C ARG A 53 -0.77 11.05 -12.48
N GLU A 54 -1.50 10.18 -13.17
CA GLU A 54 -2.96 10.07 -13.09
C GLU A 54 -3.42 9.63 -11.69
N ALA A 55 -2.73 8.63 -11.13
CA ALA A 55 -3.03 8.17 -9.77
C ALA A 55 -2.70 9.25 -8.73
N ALA A 56 -1.60 10.00 -8.90
CA ALA A 56 -1.26 11.12 -8.01
C ALA A 56 -2.29 12.24 -8.07
N GLN A 57 -2.81 12.59 -9.26
CA GLN A 57 -3.87 13.58 -9.40
C GLN A 57 -5.17 13.16 -8.70
N ALA A 58 -5.57 11.88 -8.82
CA ALA A 58 -6.72 11.35 -8.11
C ALA A 58 -6.49 11.36 -6.59
N LEU A 59 -5.31 10.91 -6.12
CA LEU A 59 -4.96 10.88 -4.71
C LEU A 59 -4.86 12.30 -4.10
N SER A 60 -4.47 13.30 -4.87
CA SER A 60 -4.49 14.72 -4.46
C SER A 60 -5.90 15.17 -4.09
N ARG A 61 -6.91 14.80 -4.88
CA ARG A 61 -8.31 15.11 -4.57
C ARG A 61 -8.81 14.37 -3.34
N VAL A 62 -8.43 13.10 -3.17
CA VAL A 62 -8.68 12.34 -1.93
C VAL A 62 -8.08 13.06 -0.72
N SER A 63 -6.83 13.52 -0.83
CA SER A 63 -6.13 14.24 0.24
C SER A 63 -6.86 15.53 0.62
N GLN A 64 -7.29 16.31 -0.36
CA GLN A 64 -8.08 17.55 -0.12
C GLN A 64 -9.40 17.24 0.58
N ALA A 65 -10.12 16.19 0.15
CA ALA A 65 -11.37 15.76 0.77
C ALA A 65 -11.17 15.24 2.21
N ALA A 66 -10.05 14.58 2.49
CA ALA A 66 -9.68 14.15 3.84
C ALA A 66 -9.35 15.36 4.74
N ILE A 67 -8.57 16.33 4.26
CA ILE A 67 -8.22 17.56 4.99
C ILE A 67 -9.47 18.36 5.35
N ALA A 68 -10.44 18.47 4.43
CA ALA A 68 -11.70 19.13 4.71
C ALA A 68 -12.53 18.48 5.84
N ARG A 69 -12.22 17.20 6.15
CA ARG A 69 -12.85 16.43 7.25
C ARG A 69 -11.97 16.32 8.50
N GLY A 70 -10.82 17.02 8.56
CA GLY A 70 -9.91 17.04 9.69
C GLY A 70 -8.84 15.94 9.68
N TYR A 71 -8.64 15.27 8.56
CA TYR A 71 -7.65 14.18 8.43
C TYR A 71 -6.58 14.49 7.38
N ARG A 72 -5.40 13.93 7.55
CA ARG A 72 -4.39 13.79 6.48
C ARG A 72 -4.33 12.33 6.05
N LEU A 73 -3.93 12.09 4.83
CA LEU A 73 -3.54 10.74 4.42
C LEU A 73 -2.13 10.44 4.96
N LYS A 74 -1.93 9.19 5.37
CA LYS A 74 -0.60 8.65 5.71
C LYS A 74 -0.35 7.39 4.89
N VAL A 75 0.72 7.39 4.10
CA VAL A 75 1.05 6.34 3.13
C VAL A 75 2.17 5.45 3.68
N PHE A 76 1.94 4.14 3.61
CA PHE A 76 2.88 3.09 3.98
C PHE A 76 3.67 2.57 2.78
N ASP A 77 3.02 2.50 1.60
CA ASP A 77 3.62 2.09 0.33
C ASP A 77 2.83 2.67 -0.86
N ALA A 78 3.52 2.85 -1.99
CA ALA A 78 2.89 3.25 -3.25
C ALA A 78 3.48 2.43 -4.40
N TYR A 79 4.23 3.01 -5.34
CA TYR A 79 4.95 2.21 -6.31
C TYR A 79 5.97 1.30 -5.59
N ARG A 80 5.91 0.02 -5.90
CA ARG A 80 6.81 -1.03 -5.40
C ARG A 80 7.48 -1.69 -6.59
N PRO A 81 8.80 -1.59 -6.76
CA PRO A 81 9.47 -2.20 -7.90
C PRO A 81 9.33 -3.73 -7.88
N GLN A 82 9.34 -4.37 -9.04
CA GLN A 82 9.26 -5.83 -9.12
C GLN A 82 10.39 -6.51 -8.33
N THR A 83 11.57 -5.89 -8.22
CA THR A 83 12.69 -6.38 -7.39
C THR A 83 12.31 -6.55 -5.91
N ALA A 84 11.45 -5.67 -5.39
CA ALA A 84 10.92 -5.80 -4.02
C ALA A 84 9.96 -6.99 -3.90
N VAL A 85 9.09 -7.19 -4.89
CA VAL A 85 8.20 -8.36 -4.95
C VAL A 85 9.01 -9.66 -5.02
N ASP A 86 10.08 -9.67 -5.80
CA ASP A 86 11.00 -10.81 -5.89
C ASP A 86 11.70 -11.09 -4.55
N HIS A 87 12.01 -10.05 -3.77
CA HIS A 87 12.51 -10.20 -2.40
C HIS A 87 11.48 -10.87 -1.49
N PHE A 88 10.20 -10.46 -1.55
CA PHE A 88 9.12 -11.09 -0.79
C PHE A 88 8.99 -12.59 -1.13
N VAL A 89 9.09 -12.93 -2.42
CA VAL A 89 9.04 -14.31 -2.90
C VAL A 89 10.22 -15.13 -2.37
N ARG A 90 11.45 -14.57 -2.37
CA ARG A 90 12.64 -15.26 -1.82
C ARG A 90 12.49 -15.50 -0.32
N TRP A 91 12.09 -14.46 0.42
CA TRP A 91 11.85 -14.57 1.85
C TRP A 91 10.76 -15.60 2.20
N ALA A 92 9.65 -15.61 1.47
CA ALA A 92 8.56 -16.55 1.73
C ALA A 92 8.94 -18.02 1.52
N LYS A 93 9.94 -18.30 0.68
CA LYS A 93 10.50 -19.64 0.45
C LYS A 93 11.46 -20.09 1.55
N ASP A 94 12.05 -19.16 2.30
CA ASP A 94 12.87 -19.47 3.47
C ASP A 94 11.96 -19.68 4.69
N LEU A 95 11.53 -20.91 4.93
CA LEU A 95 10.62 -21.25 6.02
C LEU A 95 11.25 -21.08 7.41
N SER A 96 12.58 -20.91 7.50
CA SER A 96 13.29 -20.74 8.77
C SER A 96 13.23 -19.29 9.28
N ASP A 97 13.10 -18.30 8.40
CA ASP A 97 13.02 -16.88 8.79
C ASP A 97 11.59 -16.51 9.22
N VAL A 98 11.34 -16.65 10.51
CA VAL A 98 10.04 -16.33 11.15
C VAL A 98 10.14 -15.21 12.19
N ARG A 99 11.20 -14.39 12.14
CA ARG A 99 11.50 -13.35 13.15
C ARG A 99 10.36 -12.35 13.33
N MET A 100 9.61 -12.02 12.28
CA MET A 100 8.51 -11.05 12.32
C MET A 100 7.13 -11.71 12.44
N LYS A 101 7.06 -13.04 12.52
CA LYS A 101 5.79 -13.78 12.65
C LYS A 101 4.92 -13.29 13.82
N PRO A 102 5.43 -13.04 15.03
CA PRO A 102 4.59 -12.60 16.15
C PRO A 102 3.85 -11.27 15.89
N TYR A 103 4.36 -10.42 15.00
CA TYR A 103 3.85 -9.08 14.74
C TYR A 103 2.94 -9.02 13.52
N PHE A 104 3.26 -9.79 12.46
CA PHE A 104 2.59 -9.63 11.16
C PHE A 104 1.76 -10.85 10.73
N TYR A 105 2.11 -12.08 11.16
CA TYR A 105 1.40 -13.28 10.74
C TYR A 105 1.35 -14.36 11.84
N PRO A 106 0.90 -14.01 13.07
CA PRO A 106 0.98 -14.94 14.21
C PRO A 106 0.18 -16.21 14.02
N GLN A 107 -0.91 -16.14 13.26
CA GLN A 107 -1.84 -17.26 13.04
C GLN A 107 -1.65 -17.94 11.67
N VAL A 108 -0.80 -17.40 10.80
CA VAL A 108 -0.55 -17.96 9.46
C VAL A 108 0.73 -18.78 9.47
N ASP A 109 0.67 -19.99 8.91
CA ASP A 109 1.88 -20.76 8.66
C ASP A 109 2.61 -20.19 7.44
N LYS A 110 3.91 -19.91 7.59
CA LYS A 110 4.72 -19.34 6.51
C LYS A 110 4.70 -20.18 5.23
N ALA A 111 4.59 -21.50 5.36
CA ALA A 111 4.44 -22.41 4.22
C ALA A 111 3.18 -22.17 3.38
N ASN A 112 2.17 -21.52 3.95
CA ASN A 112 0.88 -21.25 3.30
C ASN A 112 0.79 -19.86 2.66
N LEU A 113 1.77 -18.97 2.81
CA LEU A 113 1.68 -17.56 2.36
C LEU A 113 1.31 -17.42 0.89
N PHE A 114 1.85 -18.27 0.01
CA PHE A 114 1.48 -18.27 -1.41
C PHE A 114 0.07 -18.83 -1.64
N LYS A 115 -0.29 -19.90 -0.97
CA LYS A 115 -1.59 -20.58 -1.11
C LYS A 115 -2.73 -19.69 -0.62
N GLU A 116 -2.49 -18.96 0.45
CA GLU A 116 -3.47 -18.05 1.06
C GLU A 116 -3.47 -16.65 0.41
N GLY A 117 -2.58 -16.42 -0.58
CA GLY A 117 -2.57 -15.19 -1.39
C GLY A 117 -1.89 -13.99 -0.75
N TYR A 118 -1.22 -14.14 0.40
CA TYR A 118 -0.47 -13.05 1.05
C TYR A 118 0.79 -12.66 0.27
N ILE A 119 1.43 -13.62 -0.39
CA ILE A 119 2.60 -13.37 -1.25
C ILE A 119 2.29 -13.87 -2.66
N ALA A 120 2.56 -13.01 -3.63
CA ALA A 120 2.39 -13.29 -5.06
C ALA A 120 3.64 -12.91 -5.85
N ALA A 121 3.82 -13.52 -7.03
CA ALA A 121 4.96 -13.23 -7.92
C ALA A 121 4.85 -11.88 -8.65
N LYS A 122 3.67 -11.26 -8.62
CA LYS A 122 3.39 -9.94 -9.22
C LYS A 122 2.50 -9.14 -8.28
N SER A 123 2.66 -7.81 -8.29
CA SER A 123 1.89 -6.91 -7.43
C SER A 123 1.29 -5.77 -8.23
N GLY A 124 0.08 -5.34 -7.86
CA GLY A 124 -0.54 -4.11 -8.37
C GLY A 124 0.34 -2.88 -8.18
N HIS A 125 1.07 -2.82 -7.06
CA HIS A 125 2.00 -1.73 -6.76
C HIS A 125 3.09 -1.55 -7.81
N SER A 126 3.56 -2.64 -8.43
CA SER A 126 4.60 -2.57 -9.48
C SER A 126 4.11 -1.91 -10.77
N ARG A 127 2.79 -1.72 -10.92
CA ARG A 127 2.18 -0.98 -12.04
C ARG A 127 2.07 0.52 -11.79
N GLY A 128 2.36 0.98 -10.57
CA GLY A 128 2.49 2.39 -10.22
C GLY A 128 1.19 3.14 -9.89
N SER A 129 0.04 2.46 -9.86
CA SER A 129 -1.25 3.11 -9.58
C SER A 129 -1.98 2.53 -8.36
N THR A 130 -1.22 1.87 -7.49
CA THR A 130 -1.70 1.28 -6.23
C THR A 130 -1.04 1.98 -5.05
N VAL A 131 -1.78 2.14 -3.96
CA VAL A 131 -1.32 2.78 -2.72
C VAL A 131 -1.87 2.05 -1.50
N ASP A 132 -1.02 1.90 -0.48
CA ASP A 132 -1.35 1.42 0.86
C ASP A 132 -1.32 2.61 1.82
N LEU A 133 -2.44 2.91 2.49
CA LEU A 133 -2.57 4.12 3.28
C LEU A 133 -3.58 3.97 4.43
N THR A 134 -3.49 4.95 5.34
CA THR A 134 -4.43 5.16 6.44
C THR A 134 -4.76 6.64 6.57
N LEU A 135 -5.62 6.97 7.55
CA LEU A 135 -5.95 8.33 7.96
C LEU A 135 -5.12 8.74 9.19
N PHE A 136 -4.74 9.99 9.24
CA PHE A 136 -4.08 10.63 10.37
C PHE A 136 -4.98 11.75 10.90
N ASP A 137 -5.38 11.68 12.15
CA ASP A 137 -6.23 12.66 12.83
C ASP A 137 -5.40 13.89 13.17
N MET A 138 -5.72 15.03 12.54
CA MET A 138 -5.00 16.28 12.76
C MET A 138 -5.27 16.90 14.14
N ALA A 139 -6.45 16.66 14.72
CA ALA A 139 -6.82 17.22 16.01
C ALA A 139 -6.08 16.54 17.15
N HIS A 140 -5.85 15.22 17.04
CA HIS A 140 -5.19 14.43 18.08
C HIS A 140 -3.72 14.10 17.75
N GLY A 141 -3.24 14.42 16.54
CA GLY A 141 -1.84 14.20 16.13
C GLY A 141 -1.43 12.72 16.08
N ARG A 142 -2.34 11.82 15.69
CA ARG A 142 -2.11 10.37 15.67
C ARG A 142 -2.83 9.69 14.51
N GLU A 143 -2.37 8.47 14.18
CA GLU A 143 -3.12 7.62 13.26
C GLU A 143 -4.52 7.32 13.79
N VAL A 144 -5.45 7.23 12.86
CA VAL A 144 -6.81 6.76 13.14
C VAL A 144 -6.78 5.25 13.39
N ASP A 145 -7.43 4.80 14.46
CA ASP A 145 -7.49 3.38 14.80
C ASP A 145 -8.39 2.63 13.81
N MET A 146 -7.80 1.78 12.99
CA MET A 146 -8.47 0.93 12.00
C MET A 146 -8.79 -0.47 12.54
N GLY A 147 -8.45 -0.75 13.83
CA GLY A 147 -8.69 -2.04 14.48
C GLY A 147 -7.74 -3.18 14.08
N GLY A 148 -6.74 -2.90 13.26
CA GLY A 148 -5.68 -3.82 12.88
C GLY A 148 -4.55 -3.11 12.17
N PRO A 149 -3.30 -3.56 12.33
CA PRO A 149 -2.13 -2.88 11.75
C PRO A 149 -2.01 -3.15 10.24
N PHE A 150 -1.28 -2.26 9.57
CA PHE A 150 -0.83 -2.45 8.20
C PHE A 150 0.01 -3.74 8.06
N ASP A 151 -0.16 -4.46 6.95
CA ASP A 151 0.55 -5.71 6.62
C ASP A 151 0.29 -6.88 7.59
N TYR A 152 -0.80 -6.84 8.36
CA TYR A 152 -1.18 -8.00 9.15
C TYR A 152 -1.82 -9.08 8.25
N PHE A 153 -1.24 -10.28 8.20
CA PHE A 153 -1.77 -11.41 7.45
C PHE A 153 -2.80 -12.17 8.28
N GLY A 154 -4.06 -12.04 7.90
CA GLY A 154 -5.19 -12.64 8.58
C GLY A 154 -6.50 -11.91 8.29
N ASP A 155 -7.61 -12.53 8.68
CA ASP A 155 -8.98 -12.02 8.43
C ASP A 155 -9.22 -10.61 8.99
N LEU A 156 -8.51 -10.24 10.07
CA LEU A 156 -8.58 -8.90 10.66
C LEU A 156 -8.27 -7.78 9.64
N SER A 157 -7.49 -8.08 8.61
CA SER A 157 -7.13 -7.13 7.55
C SER A 157 -8.21 -6.97 6.48
N HIS A 158 -9.16 -7.89 6.38
CA HIS A 158 -10.23 -7.80 5.39
C HIS A 158 -11.13 -6.58 5.67
N PRO A 159 -11.46 -5.76 4.66
CA PRO A 159 -12.31 -4.57 4.84
C PRO A 159 -13.67 -4.86 5.46
N ASP A 160 -14.23 -6.03 5.15
CA ASP A 160 -15.56 -6.45 5.62
C ASP A 160 -15.52 -7.28 6.92
N TYR A 161 -14.33 -7.46 7.53
CA TYR A 161 -14.20 -8.12 8.82
C TYR A 161 -14.76 -7.25 9.94
N THR A 162 -15.61 -7.81 10.80
CA THR A 162 -16.32 -7.05 11.86
C THR A 162 -16.12 -7.62 13.27
N GLN A 163 -15.62 -8.87 13.38
CA GLN A 163 -15.52 -9.55 14.68
C GLN A 163 -14.48 -8.86 15.58
N GLY A 164 -14.91 -8.44 16.78
CA GLY A 164 -14.04 -7.80 17.74
C GLY A 164 -13.65 -6.35 17.42
N LEU A 165 -14.12 -5.79 16.30
CA LEU A 165 -13.91 -4.38 15.98
C LEU A 165 -14.97 -3.50 16.63
N SER A 166 -14.55 -2.34 17.13
CA SER A 166 -15.47 -1.34 17.68
C SER A 166 -16.27 -0.66 16.55
N PRO A 167 -17.44 -0.06 16.86
CA PRO A 167 -18.19 0.76 15.91
C PRO A 167 -17.35 1.91 15.32
N GLU A 168 -16.44 2.49 16.10
CA GLU A 168 -15.53 3.54 15.67
C GLU A 168 -14.52 3.02 14.64
N GLN A 169 -13.87 1.89 14.90
CA GLN A 169 -12.92 1.26 13.95
C GLN A 169 -13.59 0.92 12.63
N LEU A 170 -14.83 0.39 12.67
CA LEU A 170 -15.62 0.14 11.48
C LEU A 170 -16.00 1.43 10.73
N ALA A 171 -16.32 2.50 11.46
CA ALA A 171 -16.60 3.82 10.85
C ALA A 171 -15.34 4.41 10.20
N ASN A 172 -14.18 4.24 10.82
CA ASN A 172 -12.89 4.71 10.30
C ASN A 172 -12.52 4.01 8.99
N ARG A 173 -12.66 2.68 8.91
CA ARG A 173 -12.45 1.91 7.66
C ARG A 173 -13.41 2.35 6.55
N ARG A 174 -14.69 2.58 6.89
CA ARG A 174 -15.68 3.09 5.93
C ARG A 174 -15.32 4.46 5.41
N LEU A 175 -14.91 5.38 6.28
CA LEU A 175 -14.49 6.72 5.89
C LEU A 175 -13.32 6.70 4.90
N LEU A 176 -12.26 5.92 5.18
CA LEU A 176 -11.15 5.75 4.25
C LEU A 176 -11.61 5.20 2.90
N ARG A 177 -12.43 4.15 2.93
CA ARG A 177 -12.97 3.52 1.71
C ARG A 177 -13.83 4.49 0.90
N GLU A 178 -14.71 5.26 1.53
CA GLU A 178 -15.55 6.26 0.86
C GLU A 178 -14.71 7.34 0.18
N LEU A 179 -13.70 7.88 0.87
CA LEU A 179 -12.78 8.86 0.31
C LEU A 179 -12.06 8.32 -0.93
N MET A 180 -11.55 7.09 -0.87
CA MET A 180 -10.85 6.48 -2.00
C MET A 180 -11.79 6.15 -3.18
N LEU A 181 -12.97 5.61 -2.90
CA LEU A 181 -13.96 5.32 -3.93
C LEU A 181 -14.46 6.58 -4.65
N SER A 182 -14.56 7.73 -3.98
CA SER A 182 -15.00 8.99 -4.58
C SER A 182 -14.09 9.48 -5.70
N GLU A 183 -12.84 9.03 -5.72
CA GLU A 183 -11.82 9.39 -6.71
C GLU A 183 -11.36 8.19 -7.56
N ASN A 184 -12.27 7.25 -7.77
CA ASN A 184 -12.10 6.08 -8.65
C ASN A 184 -10.99 5.10 -8.24
N PHE A 185 -10.62 5.02 -6.98
CA PHE A 185 -9.81 3.93 -6.47
C PHE A 185 -10.71 2.76 -6.06
N ARG A 186 -10.35 1.53 -6.46
CA ARG A 186 -11.00 0.30 -6.00
C ARG A 186 -10.24 -0.32 -4.83
N PRO A 187 -10.95 -0.83 -3.80
CA PRO A 187 -10.32 -1.54 -2.68
C PRO A 187 -9.91 -2.95 -3.09
N LEU A 188 -8.99 -3.54 -2.31
CA LEU A 188 -8.72 -4.98 -2.31
C LEU A 188 -9.59 -5.65 -1.23
N SER A 189 -10.11 -6.84 -1.51
CA SER A 189 -11.02 -7.54 -0.58
C SER A 189 -10.34 -8.16 0.64
N SER A 190 -9.02 -8.27 0.63
CA SER A 190 -8.21 -8.87 1.71
C SER A 190 -7.47 -7.85 2.57
N GLU A 191 -7.45 -6.55 2.20
CA GLU A 191 -6.61 -5.54 2.83
C GLU A 191 -7.34 -4.20 2.92
N TRP A 192 -7.64 -3.70 4.13
CA TRP A 192 -8.40 -2.47 4.34
C TRP A 192 -7.64 -1.21 3.90
N TRP A 193 -6.33 -1.28 3.81
CA TRP A 193 -5.43 -0.16 3.46
C TRP A 193 -5.15 -0.03 1.96
N HIS A 194 -5.43 -1.08 1.17
CA HIS A 194 -4.97 -1.23 -0.22
C HIS A 194 -6.00 -0.75 -1.25
N PHE A 195 -5.57 0.17 -2.10
CA PHE A 195 -6.41 0.75 -3.15
C PHE A 195 -5.65 0.91 -4.46
N THR A 196 -6.31 0.59 -5.56
CA THR A 196 -5.77 0.71 -6.92
C THR A 196 -6.66 1.60 -7.76
N LEU A 197 -6.10 2.53 -8.53
CA LEU A 197 -6.88 3.35 -9.48
C LEU A 197 -7.58 2.45 -10.52
N ASN A 198 -8.86 2.68 -10.80
CA ASN A 198 -9.63 1.84 -11.73
C ASN A 198 -9.08 1.88 -13.16
N GLN A 199 -8.65 3.06 -13.61
CA GLN A 199 -8.10 3.27 -14.96
C GLN A 199 -6.58 3.43 -14.84
N GLU A 200 -5.88 2.32 -14.60
CA GLU A 200 -4.42 2.30 -14.53
C GLU A 200 -3.83 2.63 -15.91
N PRO A 201 -2.88 3.59 -16.03
CA PRO A 201 -2.19 3.86 -17.30
C PRO A 201 -1.41 2.65 -17.82
N TYR A 202 -0.92 1.81 -16.89
CA TYR A 202 -0.05 0.66 -17.20
C TYR A 202 -0.57 -0.63 -16.59
N PRO A 203 -1.76 -1.15 -17.01
CA PRO A 203 -2.40 -2.29 -16.34
C PRO A 203 -1.61 -3.60 -16.46
N ASP A 204 -0.70 -3.71 -17.44
CA ASP A 204 0.06 -4.92 -17.75
C ASP A 204 1.59 -4.74 -17.60
N THR A 205 2.06 -3.55 -17.17
CA THR A 205 3.49 -3.24 -17.05
C THR A 205 3.93 -3.27 -15.59
N TYR A 206 4.89 -4.14 -15.27
CA TYR A 206 5.49 -4.27 -13.95
C TYR A 206 6.88 -3.63 -13.96
N PHE A 207 6.96 -2.42 -13.43
CA PHE A 207 8.19 -1.62 -13.44
C PHE A 207 9.24 -2.17 -12.46
N THR A 208 10.52 -1.89 -12.77
CA THR A 208 11.67 -2.43 -12.03
C THR A 208 12.62 -1.36 -11.50
N PHE A 209 12.43 -0.08 -11.85
CA PHE A 209 13.29 0.98 -11.37
C PHE A 209 13.13 1.19 -9.84
N PRO A 210 14.20 1.54 -9.12
CA PRO A 210 14.17 1.68 -7.66
C PRO A 210 13.36 2.91 -7.21
N VAL A 211 12.84 2.83 -5.98
CA VAL A 211 12.23 3.94 -5.26
C VAL A 211 13.30 4.79 -4.58
#